data_08bc84fa0050119854117de7b699fa99
#
_entry.id   08bc84fa0050119854117de7b699fa99
#
_cell.length_a   1.000
_cell.length_b   1.000
_cell.length_c   1.000
_cell.angle_alpha   90.00
_cell.angle_beta   90.00
_cell.angle_gamma   90.00
#
_symmetry.space_group_name_H-M   'P 1'
#
loop_
_entity.id
_entity.type
_entity.pdbx_description
1 polymer ?
#
loop_
_entity_poly.entity_id
_entity_poly.type
_entity_poly.pdbx_seq_one_letter_code
_entity_poly.pdbx_strand_id
1 'polypeptide(L)'
;MYPFIHYKEFNMQYRYLNEWESDFPKVGIDLGYSAKQASCGFACEGVKEVSALQFGACINVVADQIIRHGPHHLIVEAVLSTYHRADGNPDLRGSFEKGRGWYHGPGVSTFAAALRFLTVLDTLLPSAI
;
A
#
# COMPACT_ATOMS: atom_id res chain seq x y z
N MET A 1 18.46 -8.46 -13.37
CA MET A 1 17.12 -7.85 -13.57
C MET A 1 16.08 -8.93 -13.44
N TYR A 2 15.06 -8.66 -12.68
CA TYR A 2 13.99 -9.62 -12.47
C TYR A 2 12.79 -9.27 -13.37
N PRO A 3 12.17 -10.27 -14.01
CA PRO A 3 10.97 -10.04 -14.81
C PRO A 3 9.78 -9.66 -13.94
N PHE A 4 8.63 -9.50 -14.55
CA PHE A 4 7.39 -9.36 -13.81
C PHE A 4 7.20 -10.52 -12.85
N ILE A 5 6.77 -10.21 -11.64
CA ILE A 5 6.29 -11.23 -10.71
C ILE A 5 4.80 -11.37 -10.97
N HIS A 6 4.39 -12.57 -11.32
CA HIS A 6 3.00 -12.88 -11.63
C HIS A 6 2.45 -13.79 -10.55
N TYR A 7 1.51 -13.28 -9.79
CA TYR A 7 0.84 -14.07 -8.77
C TYR A 7 -0.51 -14.53 -9.30
N LYS A 8 -0.74 -15.84 -9.26
CA LYS A 8 -2.01 -16.41 -9.74
C LYS A 8 -3.22 -15.95 -8.92
N GLU A 9 -2.99 -15.65 -7.65
CA GLU A 9 -4.01 -15.17 -6.73
C GLU A 9 -4.39 -13.71 -6.95
N PHE A 10 -3.57 -12.96 -7.71
CA PHE A 10 -3.77 -11.54 -7.98
C PHE A 10 -3.81 -11.29 -9.49
N ASN A 11 -4.68 -10.39 -9.89
CA ASN A 11 -4.75 -9.90 -11.27
C ASN A 11 -3.71 -8.83 -11.57
N MET A 12 -2.98 -8.36 -10.56
CA MET A 12 -1.95 -7.34 -10.69
C MET A 12 -0.63 -7.94 -11.10
N GLN A 13 0.12 -7.17 -11.85
CA GLN A 13 1.52 -7.45 -12.16
C GLN A 13 2.41 -6.56 -11.32
N TYR A 14 3.47 -7.15 -10.77
CA TYR A 14 4.42 -6.46 -9.94
C TYR A 14 5.78 -6.40 -10.62
N ARG A 15 6.43 -5.25 -10.52
CA ARG A 15 7.78 -5.03 -11.04
C ARG A 15 8.67 -4.50 -9.93
N TYR A 16 9.96 -4.72 -10.11
CA TYR A 16 10.96 -4.05 -9.28
C TYR A 16 11.02 -2.57 -9.63
N LEU A 17 11.45 -1.74 -8.68
CA LEU A 17 11.46 -0.29 -8.85
C LEU A 17 12.32 0.19 -10.02
N ASN A 18 13.39 -0.54 -10.36
CA ASN A 18 14.23 -0.20 -11.49
C ASN A 18 13.57 -0.44 -12.87
N GLU A 19 12.42 -1.08 -12.90
CA GLU A 19 11.63 -1.31 -14.12
C GLU A 19 10.40 -0.39 -14.17
N TRP A 20 10.42 0.69 -13.43
CA TRP A 20 9.28 1.58 -13.30
C TRP A 20 8.98 2.33 -14.59
N GLU A 21 7.74 2.26 -15.05
CA GLU A 21 7.26 3.01 -16.22
C GLU A 21 6.96 4.45 -15.80
N SER A 22 7.81 5.40 -16.21
CA SER A 22 7.74 6.79 -15.74
C SER A 22 6.53 7.56 -16.25
N ASP A 23 5.93 7.13 -17.34
CA ASP A 23 4.75 7.75 -17.95
C ASP A 23 3.43 7.29 -17.35
N PHE A 24 3.41 6.25 -16.53
CA PHE A 24 2.21 5.89 -15.79
C PHE A 24 1.98 6.87 -14.65
N PRO A 25 0.74 7.34 -14.46
CA PRO A 25 0.43 8.19 -13.33
C PRO A 25 0.63 7.45 -12.01
N LYS A 26 0.92 8.21 -10.96
CA LYS A 26 1.16 7.67 -9.62
C LYS A 26 -0.02 7.92 -8.73
N VAL A 27 -0.38 6.92 -7.93
CA VAL A 27 -1.32 7.07 -6.83
C VAL A 27 -0.62 6.73 -5.53
N GLY A 28 -0.72 7.62 -4.57
CA GLY A 28 -0.10 7.48 -3.26
C GLY A 28 -1.14 7.22 -2.18
N ILE A 29 -0.86 6.26 -1.33
CA ILE A 29 -1.71 5.88 -0.20
C ILE A 29 -0.90 5.99 1.08
N ASP A 30 -1.36 6.85 1.99
CA ASP A 30 -0.92 6.88 3.37
C ASP A 30 -1.87 5.97 4.16
N LEU A 31 -1.40 4.78 4.48
CA LEU A 31 -2.25 3.69 4.95
C LEU A 31 -2.76 3.94 6.37
N GLY A 32 -4.04 4.25 6.48
CA GLY A 32 -4.79 4.28 7.73
C GLY A 32 -5.97 3.34 7.66
N TYR A 33 -6.24 2.63 8.74
CA TYR A 33 -7.24 1.56 8.74
C TYR A 33 -8.20 1.61 9.93
N SER A 34 -8.44 2.82 10.45
CA SER A 34 -9.46 3.02 11.46
C SER A 34 -10.84 2.63 10.92
N ALA A 35 -11.59 1.86 11.70
CA ALA A 35 -12.96 1.50 11.34
C ALA A 35 -13.94 2.67 11.48
N LYS A 36 -13.55 3.71 12.22
CA LYS A 36 -14.44 4.82 12.58
C LYS A 36 -14.08 6.14 11.94
N GLN A 37 -12.83 6.30 11.51
CA GLN A 37 -12.31 7.57 11.05
C GLN A 37 -11.80 7.48 9.62
N ALA A 38 -11.88 8.60 8.91
CA ALA A 38 -11.26 8.75 7.60
C ALA A 38 -9.76 8.98 7.80
N SER A 39 -9.02 7.90 7.93
CA SER A 39 -7.59 7.91 8.24
C SER A 39 -6.68 7.46 7.11
N CYS A 40 -7.25 7.03 5.98
CA CYS A 40 -6.47 6.57 4.83
C CYS A 40 -6.28 7.75 3.87
N GLY A 41 -5.05 8.21 3.70
CA GLY A 41 -4.71 9.31 2.81
C GLY A 41 -4.63 8.84 1.35
N PHE A 42 -5.21 9.62 0.46
CA PHE A 42 -5.22 9.36 -0.98
C PHE A 42 -4.72 10.60 -1.72
N ALA A 43 -3.75 10.39 -2.61
CA ALA A 43 -3.28 11.38 -3.54
C ALA A 43 -3.02 10.73 -4.89
N CYS A 44 -3.37 11.41 -5.97
CA CYS A 44 -3.21 10.87 -7.31
C CYS A 44 -2.81 11.98 -8.28
N GLU A 45 -1.88 11.67 -9.18
CA GLU A 45 -1.54 12.59 -10.26
C GLU A 45 -2.78 12.87 -11.11
N GLY A 46 -3.00 14.13 -11.43
CA GLY A 46 -4.18 14.58 -12.18
C GLY A 46 -5.41 14.86 -11.31
N VAL A 47 -5.37 14.52 -10.03
CA VAL A 47 -6.39 14.87 -9.05
C VAL A 47 -5.84 15.95 -8.16
N LYS A 48 -6.49 17.12 -8.13
CA LYS A 48 -5.96 18.30 -7.43
C LYS A 48 -5.95 18.17 -5.92
N GLU A 49 -6.91 17.45 -5.36
CA GLU A 49 -7.10 17.40 -3.91
C GLU A 49 -6.58 16.10 -3.32
N VAL A 50 -5.83 16.24 -2.24
CA VAL A 50 -5.48 15.13 -1.37
C VAL A 50 -6.66 14.90 -0.42
N SER A 51 -7.08 13.66 -0.28
CA SER A 51 -8.24 13.30 0.53
C SER A 51 -7.86 12.36 1.65
N ALA A 52 -8.58 12.46 2.76
CA ALA A 52 -8.56 11.45 3.81
C ALA A 52 -9.88 10.68 3.75
N LEU A 53 -9.80 9.38 3.61
CA LEU A 53 -10.94 8.50 3.39
C LEU A 53 -10.94 7.36 4.40
N GLN A 54 -12.09 6.77 4.62
CA GLN A 54 -12.14 5.48 5.30
C GLN A 54 -11.45 4.42 4.45
N PHE A 55 -10.94 3.39 5.09
CA PHE A 55 -10.13 2.36 4.46
C PHE A 55 -10.80 1.75 3.23
N GLY A 56 -12.04 1.26 3.39
CA GLY A 56 -12.78 0.67 2.28
C GLY A 56 -13.10 1.66 1.16
N ALA A 57 -13.45 2.89 1.53
CA ALA A 57 -13.72 3.95 0.57
C ALA A 57 -12.47 4.31 -0.25
N CYS A 58 -11.30 4.32 0.40
CA CYS A 58 -10.04 4.57 -0.27
C CYS A 58 -9.74 3.50 -1.33
N ILE A 59 -9.95 2.24 -0.99
CA ILE A 59 -9.78 1.14 -1.96
C ILE A 59 -10.68 1.32 -3.17
N ASN A 60 -11.95 1.69 -2.95
CA ASN A 60 -12.90 1.92 -4.04
C ASN A 60 -12.48 3.09 -4.93
N VAL A 61 -11.99 4.17 -4.35
CA VAL A 61 -11.51 5.33 -5.11
C VAL A 61 -10.28 4.96 -5.96
N VAL A 62 -9.35 4.21 -5.42
CA VAL A 62 -8.18 3.73 -6.15
C VAL A 62 -8.61 2.83 -7.31
N ALA A 63 -9.50 1.88 -7.07
CA ALA A 63 -10.03 1.00 -8.10
C ALA A 63 -10.69 1.79 -9.22
N ASP A 64 -11.54 2.74 -8.86
CA ASP A 64 -12.24 3.60 -9.82
C ASP A 64 -11.27 4.42 -10.67
N GLN A 65 -10.23 4.96 -10.04
CA GLN A 65 -9.20 5.72 -10.74
C GLN A 65 -8.47 4.85 -11.78
N ILE A 66 -8.11 3.63 -11.41
CA ILE A 66 -7.43 2.71 -12.32
C ILE A 66 -8.36 2.26 -13.44
N ILE A 67 -9.60 1.93 -13.13
CA ILE A 67 -10.56 1.48 -14.13
C ILE A 67 -10.84 2.57 -15.17
N ARG A 68 -10.95 3.82 -14.73
CA ARG A 68 -11.26 4.94 -15.63
C ARG A 68 -10.06 5.42 -16.42
N HIS A 69 -8.87 5.38 -15.86
CA HIS A 69 -7.70 6.05 -16.43
C HIS A 69 -6.55 5.11 -16.77
N GLY A 70 -6.72 3.81 -16.59
CA GLY A 70 -5.72 2.81 -16.96
C GLY A 70 -4.66 2.58 -15.90
N PRO A 71 -3.53 1.99 -16.28
CA PRO A 71 -2.50 1.59 -15.33
C PRO A 71 -1.92 2.74 -14.52
N HIS A 72 -1.64 2.49 -13.26
CA HIS A 72 -1.03 3.44 -12.33
C HIS A 72 0.10 2.76 -11.57
N HIS A 73 1.07 3.55 -11.14
CA HIS A 73 2.00 3.14 -10.11
C HIS A 73 1.34 3.36 -8.75
N LEU A 74 1.20 2.31 -7.98
CA LEU A 74 0.64 2.37 -6.63
C LEU A 74 1.77 2.46 -5.62
N ILE A 75 1.79 3.54 -4.86
CA ILE A 75 2.76 3.78 -3.80
C ILE A 75 2.00 3.75 -2.48
N VAL A 76 2.31 2.76 -1.65
CA VAL A 76 1.65 2.61 -0.35
C VAL A 76 2.67 2.89 0.74
N GLU A 77 2.41 3.91 1.53
CA GLU A 77 3.19 4.17 2.73
C GLU A 77 2.68 3.25 3.84
N ALA A 78 3.41 2.18 4.04
CA ALA A 78 3.14 1.21 5.08
C ALA A 78 4.45 0.68 5.62
N VAL A 79 4.54 0.50 6.92
CA VAL A 79 5.72 -0.10 7.53
C VAL A 79 5.60 -1.61 7.39
N LEU A 80 6.26 -2.13 6.37
CA LEU A 80 6.24 -3.56 6.05
C LEU A 80 7.50 -4.28 6.54
N SER A 81 8.44 -3.56 7.10
CA SER A 81 9.69 -4.12 7.62
C SER A 81 10.02 -3.49 8.96
N THR A 82 10.79 -4.22 9.74
CA THR A 82 11.32 -3.72 11.00
C THR A 82 12.84 -3.77 10.95
N TYR A 83 13.46 -2.93 11.76
CA TYR A 83 14.90 -2.97 11.93
C TYR A 83 15.25 -4.11 12.89
N HIS A 84 16.28 -4.85 12.54
CA HIS A 84 16.77 -5.95 13.36
C HIS A 84 18.23 -5.72 13.72
N ARG A 85 18.57 -6.14 14.92
CA ARG A 85 19.97 -6.23 15.34
C ARG A 85 20.61 -7.46 14.73
N ALA A 86 21.94 -7.55 14.87
CA ALA A 86 22.68 -8.70 14.37
C ALA A 86 22.22 -10.04 14.95
N ASP A 87 21.65 -10.04 16.17
CA ASP A 87 21.11 -11.22 16.82
C ASP A 87 19.69 -11.59 16.40
N GLY A 88 19.10 -10.82 15.48
CA GLY A 88 17.73 -11.04 14.97
C GLY A 88 16.65 -10.39 15.79
N ASN A 89 16.94 -9.74 16.89
CA ASN A 89 15.94 -9.01 17.67
C ASN A 89 15.53 -7.73 16.97
N PRO A 90 14.26 -7.32 17.11
CA PRO A 90 13.80 -6.07 16.51
C PRO A 90 14.52 -4.88 17.14
N ASP A 91 14.85 -3.90 16.31
CA ASP A 91 15.42 -2.66 16.75
C ASP A 91 14.37 -1.54 16.67
N LEU A 92 14.54 -0.51 17.48
CA LEU A 92 13.64 0.64 17.52
C LEU A 92 14.14 1.72 16.56
N ARG A 93 13.22 2.31 15.80
CA ARG A 93 13.56 3.40 14.89
C ARG A 93 13.71 4.75 15.59
N GLY A 94 13.30 4.84 16.84
CA GLY A 94 13.40 6.06 17.61
C GLY A 94 12.79 5.90 19.00
N SER A 95 12.99 6.89 19.84
CA SER A 95 12.50 6.88 21.22
C SER A 95 10.98 6.76 21.34
N PHE A 96 10.24 7.26 20.35
CA PHE A 96 8.79 7.17 20.34
C PHE A 96 8.27 5.74 20.18
N GLU A 97 9.10 4.84 19.66
CA GLU A 97 8.73 3.42 19.50
C GLU A 97 9.03 2.60 20.75
N LYS A 98 9.76 3.18 21.69
CA LYS A 98 10.11 2.48 22.92
C LYS A 98 8.85 2.08 23.69
N GLY A 99 8.72 0.79 23.98
CA GLY A 99 7.57 0.26 24.71
C GLY A 99 6.30 0.08 23.88
N ARG A 100 6.31 0.43 22.60
CA ARG A 100 5.11 0.32 21.75
C ARG A 100 4.85 -1.09 21.23
N GLY A 101 5.79 -1.98 21.34
CA GLY A 101 5.61 -3.32 20.79
C GLY A 101 5.38 -3.33 19.29
N TRP A 102 6.02 -2.43 18.56
CA TRP A 102 5.82 -2.23 17.12
C TRP A 102 5.88 -3.54 16.34
N TYR A 103 6.78 -4.42 16.73
CA TYR A 103 6.99 -5.71 16.08
C TYR A 103 5.79 -6.65 16.27
N HIS A 104 5.11 -6.58 17.42
CA HIS A 104 4.02 -7.48 17.78
C HIS A 104 2.64 -6.84 17.63
N GLY A 105 2.55 -5.54 17.59
CA GLY A 105 1.31 -4.80 17.55
C GLY A 105 1.14 -3.97 16.29
N PRO A 106 1.48 -2.66 16.32
CA PRO A 106 1.21 -1.76 15.21
C PRO A 106 1.82 -2.20 13.88
N GLY A 107 3.02 -2.76 13.89
CA GLY A 107 3.68 -3.23 12.67
C GLY A 107 2.95 -4.40 12.03
N VAL A 108 2.51 -5.37 12.82
CA VAL A 108 1.73 -6.51 12.33
C VAL A 108 0.38 -6.05 11.79
N SER A 109 -0.30 -5.15 12.50
CA SER A 109 -1.57 -4.59 12.06
C SER A 109 -1.44 -3.83 10.75
N THR A 110 -0.37 -3.04 10.59
CA THR A 110 -0.10 -2.31 9.35
C THR A 110 0.17 -3.26 8.19
N PHE A 111 0.95 -4.30 8.43
CA PHE A 111 1.21 -5.33 7.42
C PHE A 111 -0.09 -6.02 6.98
N ALA A 112 -0.91 -6.42 7.94
CA ALA A 112 -2.20 -7.06 7.65
C ALA A 112 -3.13 -6.11 6.87
N ALA A 113 -3.17 -4.83 7.24
CA ALA A 113 -3.95 -3.83 6.53
C ALA A 113 -3.46 -3.62 5.10
N ALA A 114 -2.15 -3.59 4.88
CA ALA A 114 -1.58 -3.47 3.53
C ALA A 114 -1.95 -4.66 2.66
N LEU A 115 -1.85 -5.88 3.19
CA LEU A 115 -2.29 -7.08 2.46
C LEU A 115 -3.78 -7.02 2.14
N ARG A 116 -4.59 -6.60 3.09
CA ARG A 116 -6.04 -6.47 2.91
C ARG A 116 -6.36 -5.44 1.83
N PHE A 117 -5.68 -4.30 1.85
CA PHE A 117 -5.86 -3.25 0.84
C PHE A 117 -5.61 -3.81 -0.55
N LEU A 118 -4.46 -4.44 -0.74
CA LEU A 118 -4.07 -4.98 -2.05
C LEU A 118 -5.00 -6.11 -2.50
N THR A 119 -5.39 -7.00 -1.59
CA THR A 119 -6.28 -8.13 -1.90
C THR A 119 -7.66 -7.64 -2.35
N VAL A 120 -8.24 -6.69 -1.63
CA VAL A 120 -9.56 -6.15 -1.98
C VAL A 120 -9.46 -5.34 -3.27
N LEU A 121 -8.43 -4.52 -3.42
CA LEU A 121 -8.22 -3.77 -4.66
C LEU A 121 -8.15 -4.71 -5.87
N ASP A 122 -7.39 -5.79 -5.75
CA ASP A 122 -7.26 -6.76 -6.83
C ASP A 122 -8.61 -7.37 -7.25
N THR A 123 -9.50 -7.62 -6.29
CA THR A 123 -10.84 -8.14 -6.62
C THR A 123 -11.72 -7.14 -7.36
N LEU A 124 -11.46 -5.85 -7.18
CA LEU A 124 -12.23 -4.78 -7.82
C LEU A 124 -11.72 -4.44 -9.23
N LEU A 125 -10.51 -4.82 -9.56
CA LEU A 125 -9.91 -4.54 -10.85
C LEU A 125 -10.28 -5.63 -11.87
N PRO A 126 -10.40 -5.27 -13.17
CA PRO A 126 -10.61 -6.28 -14.20
C PRO A 126 -9.41 -7.21 -14.27
N SER A 127 -9.66 -8.45 -14.70
CA SER A 127 -8.58 -9.42 -14.88
C SER A 127 -7.51 -8.87 -15.81
N ALA A 128 -6.25 -9.03 -15.41
CA ALA A 128 -5.12 -8.69 -16.26
C ALA A 128 -5.13 -9.61 -17.50
N ILE A 129 -4.93 -8.98 -18.62
CA ILE A 129 -4.89 -9.68 -19.91
C ILE A 129 -3.45 -10.13 -20.17
#